data_aea5ce76b2946dc38d931e9e717740b7
#
_entry.id   aea5ce76b2946dc38d931e9e717740b7
#
_cell.length_a   1.000
_cell.length_b   1.000
_cell.length_c   1.000
_cell.angle_alpha   90.00
_cell.angle_beta   90.00
_cell.angle_gamma   90.00
#
_symmetry.space_group_name_H-M   'P 1'
#
loop_
_entity.id
_entity.type
_entity.pdbx_description
1 polymer ?
#
loop_
_entity_poly.entity_id
_entity_poly.type
_entity_poly.pdbx_seq_one_letter_code
_entity_poly.pdbx_strand_id
1 'polypeptide(L)'
;MATLKTANGKSKYFDNHSRYDVLQYILRQDKTPDKLYGSNLCDITTAAAQMDNTAARFNKANGVKLRHFIISFDPHELNHPLLVYEIAKQISLFFYSEYQTVFAVHQDKAHLHIHIVINSVSFTDGHRYYGKRAEFNALKAHIKKILHGYGIHTLIYIPNESY
;
A
#
# COMPACT_ATOMS: atom_id res chain seq x y z
N MET A 1 -1.83 15.51 12.00
CA MET A 1 -1.06 15.55 10.73
C MET A 1 -0.74 14.12 10.29
N ALA A 2 -0.95 13.83 9.03
CA ALA A 2 -0.49 12.58 8.44
C ALA A 2 0.53 12.86 7.34
N THR A 3 1.40 11.90 7.06
CA THR A 3 2.35 11.98 5.94
C THR A 3 2.10 10.83 4.97
N LEU A 4 2.23 11.10 3.68
CA LEU A 4 2.20 10.10 2.61
C LEU A 4 3.57 10.01 1.97
N LYS A 5 4.10 8.79 1.89
CA LYS A 5 5.35 8.48 1.18
C LYS A 5 5.09 7.43 0.10
N THR A 6 5.85 7.50 -0.97
CA THR A 6 5.98 6.39 -1.93
C THR A 6 7.31 5.69 -1.67
N ALA A 7 7.27 4.37 -1.50
CA ALA A 7 8.47 3.58 -1.30
C ALA A 7 8.88 2.90 -2.61
N ASN A 8 10.16 2.93 -2.93
CA ASN A 8 10.67 2.38 -4.19
C ASN A 8 11.70 1.26 -3.98
N GLY A 9 11.88 0.71 -2.83
CA GLY A 9 12.84 -0.35 -2.59
C GLY A 9 14.24 -0.15 -3.24
N LYS A 10 15.21 -0.97 -2.90
CA LYS A 10 16.59 -0.85 -3.43
C LYS A 10 16.68 -1.05 -4.94
N SER A 11 15.85 -1.93 -5.50
CA SER A 11 15.81 -2.25 -6.94
C SER A 11 14.70 -1.50 -7.69
N LYS A 12 14.04 -0.53 -7.06
CA LYS A 12 12.81 0.12 -7.60
C LYS A 12 11.71 -0.89 -7.97
N TYR A 13 11.73 -2.04 -7.30
CA TYR A 13 10.77 -3.14 -7.50
C TYR A 13 10.75 -3.73 -8.92
N PHE A 14 11.89 -3.78 -9.60
CA PHE A 14 12.06 -4.49 -10.87
C PHE A 14 12.41 -5.97 -10.71
N ASP A 15 12.96 -6.36 -9.57
CA ASP A 15 13.37 -7.72 -9.28
C ASP A 15 12.16 -8.68 -9.25
N ASN A 16 12.33 -9.89 -9.77
CA ASN A 16 11.28 -10.91 -9.83
C ASN A 16 10.80 -11.36 -8.44
N HIS A 17 11.60 -11.21 -7.40
CA HIS A 17 11.22 -11.51 -6.02
C HIS A 17 10.60 -10.34 -5.27
N SER A 18 10.51 -9.16 -5.87
CA SER A 18 10.06 -7.93 -5.19
C SER A 18 8.68 -8.07 -4.53
N ARG A 19 7.73 -8.71 -5.20
CA ARG A 19 6.38 -8.90 -4.63
C ARG A 19 6.45 -9.76 -3.37
N TYR A 20 7.16 -10.86 -3.42
CA TYR A 20 7.33 -11.75 -2.28
C TYR A 20 8.03 -11.03 -1.12
N ASP A 21 9.17 -10.41 -1.38
CA ASP A 21 10.00 -9.76 -0.36
C ASP A 21 9.24 -8.63 0.35
N VAL A 22 8.55 -7.78 -0.40
CA VAL A 22 7.79 -6.66 0.18
C VAL A 22 6.60 -7.16 0.97
N LEU A 23 5.84 -8.13 0.48
CA LEU A 23 4.69 -8.68 1.20
C LEU A 23 5.13 -9.42 2.46
N GLN A 24 6.24 -10.17 2.43
CA GLN A 24 6.82 -10.77 3.63
C GLN A 24 7.20 -9.70 4.67
N TYR A 25 7.79 -8.60 4.21
CA TYR A 25 8.17 -7.50 5.09
C TYR A 25 6.97 -6.84 5.78
N ILE A 26 5.94 -6.47 5.02
CA ILE A 26 4.79 -5.74 5.59
C ILE A 26 3.91 -6.62 6.48
N LEU A 27 3.93 -7.93 6.30
CA LEU A 27 3.13 -8.89 7.06
C LEU A 27 3.89 -9.52 8.25
N ARG A 28 5.11 -9.06 8.56
CA ARG A 28 5.90 -9.59 9.67
C ARG A 28 5.17 -9.40 11.00
N GLN A 29 5.15 -10.45 11.79
CA GLN A 29 4.44 -10.45 13.08
C GLN A 29 4.99 -9.43 14.09
N ASP A 30 6.30 -9.16 14.08
CA ASP A 30 6.91 -8.14 14.93
C ASP A 30 6.50 -6.70 14.56
N LYS A 31 6.00 -6.48 13.36
CA LYS A 31 5.53 -5.18 12.87
C LYS A 31 4.01 -5.02 13.00
N THR A 32 3.28 -6.09 12.83
CA THR A 32 1.81 -6.12 12.95
C THR A 32 1.38 -7.27 13.87
N PRO A 33 1.67 -7.16 15.20
CA PRO A 33 1.45 -8.24 16.16
C PRO A 33 -0.02 -8.62 16.28
N ASP A 34 -0.92 -7.68 16.12
CA ASP A 34 -2.37 -7.89 16.18
C ASP A 34 -2.98 -8.32 14.85
N LYS A 35 -2.15 -8.64 13.85
CA LYS A 35 -2.58 -9.05 12.49
C LYS A 35 -3.55 -8.05 11.84
N LEU A 36 -3.28 -6.76 12.00
CA LEU A 36 -4.07 -5.67 11.41
C LEU A 36 -3.67 -5.48 9.94
N TYR A 37 -4.02 -6.45 9.12
CA TYR A 37 -3.76 -6.46 7.68
C TYR A 37 -4.94 -7.04 6.92
N GLY A 38 -4.93 -6.86 5.61
CA GLY A 38 -5.95 -7.42 4.73
C GLY A 38 -5.53 -7.34 3.26
N SER A 39 -6.40 -7.84 2.39
CA SER A 39 -6.18 -7.87 0.96
C SER A 39 -7.46 -7.66 0.17
N ASN A 40 -7.32 -7.18 -1.06
CA ASN A 40 -8.40 -7.07 -2.04
C ASN A 40 -7.96 -7.73 -3.37
N LEU A 41 -8.85 -8.48 -3.99
CA LEU A 41 -8.62 -9.21 -5.25
C LEU A 41 -7.50 -10.28 -5.19
N CYS A 42 -7.05 -10.64 -4.02
CA CYS A 42 -6.09 -11.72 -3.79
C CYS A 42 -6.24 -12.29 -2.38
N ASP A 43 -5.81 -13.52 -2.20
CA ASP A 43 -5.69 -14.14 -0.88
C ASP A 43 -4.38 -13.70 -0.23
N ILE A 44 -4.44 -13.27 1.02
CA ILE A 44 -3.28 -12.72 1.73
C ILE A 44 -2.13 -13.74 1.87
N THR A 45 -2.44 -15.01 1.98
CA THR A 45 -1.44 -16.07 2.18
C THR A 45 -0.64 -16.39 0.92
N THR A 46 -1.21 -16.13 -0.26
CA THR A 46 -0.62 -16.42 -1.58
C THR A 46 -0.57 -15.20 -2.49
N ALA A 47 -0.69 -14.01 -1.93
CA ALA A 47 -0.83 -12.77 -2.69
C ALA A 47 0.31 -12.53 -3.69
N ALA A 48 1.55 -12.76 -3.30
CA ALA A 48 2.70 -12.58 -4.19
C ALA A 48 2.60 -13.47 -5.45
N ALA A 49 2.30 -14.75 -5.27
CA ALA A 49 2.12 -15.68 -6.39
C ALA A 49 0.93 -15.30 -7.27
N GLN A 50 -0.18 -14.86 -6.67
CA GLN A 50 -1.36 -14.40 -7.42
C GLN A 50 -1.06 -13.14 -8.23
N MET A 51 -0.30 -12.20 -7.69
CA MET A 51 0.14 -10.99 -8.40
C MET A 51 1.08 -11.34 -9.56
N ASP A 52 2.02 -12.28 -9.36
CA ASP A 52 2.92 -12.77 -10.41
C ASP A 52 2.13 -13.46 -11.53
N ASN A 53 1.14 -14.29 -11.19
CA ASN A 53 0.26 -14.96 -12.16
C ASN A 53 -0.56 -13.95 -12.97
N THR A 54 -1.05 -12.89 -12.35
CA THR A 54 -1.75 -11.80 -13.06
C THR A 54 -0.84 -11.15 -14.09
N ALA A 55 0.38 -10.79 -13.69
CA ALA A 55 1.35 -10.18 -14.62
C ALA A 55 1.70 -11.13 -15.79
N ALA A 56 1.89 -12.42 -15.51
CA ALA A 56 2.17 -13.42 -16.54
C ALA A 56 1.00 -13.58 -17.52
N ARG A 57 -0.23 -13.60 -17.01
CA ARG A 57 -1.46 -13.73 -17.84
C ARG A 57 -1.58 -12.60 -18.86
N PHE A 58 -1.15 -11.41 -18.53
CA PHE A 58 -1.17 -10.25 -19.43
C PHE A 58 0.15 -9.98 -20.15
N ASN A 59 1.10 -10.93 -20.12
CA ASN A 59 2.44 -10.76 -20.70
C ASN A 59 3.20 -9.52 -20.17
N LYS A 60 3.06 -9.26 -18.88
CA LYS A 60 3.70 -8.11 -18.18
C LYS A 60 4.58 -8.54 -17.01
N ALA A 61 5.25 -9.67 -17.15
CA ALA A 61 6.18 -10.18 -16.15
C ALA A 61 7.41 -9.26 -15.94
N ASN A 62 7.79 -8.48 -16.95
CA ASN A 62 8.90 -7.54 -16.88
C ASN A 62 8.45 -6.16 -16.34
N GLY A 63 9.40 -5.31 -15.95
CA GLY A 63 9.14 -3.97 -15.45
C GLY A 63 8.86 -3.91 -13.96
N VAL A 64 8.32 -2.78 -13.50
CA VAL A 64 8.00 -2.55 -12.09
C VAL A 64 6.93 -3.53 -11.62
N LYS A 65 7.19 -4.25 -10.51
CA LYS A 65 6.31 -5.31 -10.03
C LYS A 65 5.14 -4.80 -9.18
N LEU A 66 5.39 -3.76 -8.42
CA LEU A 66 4.42 -3.25 -7.45
C LEU A 66 4.59 -1.75 -7.23
N ARG A 67 3.59 -1.14 -6.59
CA ARG A 67 3.68 0.18 -5.99
C ARG A 67 3.44 0.07 -4.50
N HIS A 68 4.18 0.84 -3.73
CA HIS A 68 4.15 0.79 -2.28
C HIS A 68 3.97 2.19 -1.72
N PHE A 69 2.91 2.37 -0.94
CA PHE A 69 2.56 3.64 -0.28
C PHE A 69 2.63 3.46 1.23
N ILE A 70 3.11 4.48 1.92
CA ILE A 70 3.18 4.48 3.38
C ILE A 70 2.50 5.74 3.89
N ILE A 71 1.55 5.57 4.82
CA ILE A 71 0.86 6.67 5.47
C ILE A 71 1.18 6.59 6.96
N SER A 72 1.79 7.65 7.51
CA SER A 72 2.18 7.71 8.91
C SER A 72 1.39 8.79 9.63
N PHE A 73 1.07 8.56 10.90
CA PHE A 73 0.23 9.43 11.71
C PHE A 73 1.03 10.08 12.84
N ASP A 74 0.68 11.31 13.18
CA ASP A 74 1.16 11.94 14.40
C ASP A 74 0.55 11.20 15.60
N PRO A 75 1.37 10.66 16.53
CA PRO A 75 0.86 9.90 17.67
C PRO A 75 0.02 10.73 18.65
N HIS A 76 0.15 12.05 18.61
CA HIS A 76 -0.70 12.96 19.41
C HIS A 76 -2.10 13.14 18.82
N GLU A 77 -2.27 12.91 17.50
CA GLU A 77 -3.57 13.01 16.85
C GLU A 77 -4.25 11.64 16.71
N LEU A 78 -3.47 10.60 16.39
CA LEU A 78 -4.01 9.26 16.15
C LEU A 78 -3.04 8.18 16.61
N ASN A 79 -3.36 7.54 17.73
CA ASN A 79 -2.59 6.43 18.30
C ASN A 79 -3.51 5.27 18.73
N HIS A 80 -4.44 4.89 17.83
CA HIS A 80 -5.38 3.80 18.06
C HIS A 80 -5.29 2.77 16.93
N PRO A 81 -4.64 1.61 17.13
CA PRO A 81 -4.36 0.66 16.04
C PRO A 81 -5.59 0.18 15.27
N LEU A 82 -6.69 -0.14 15.96
CA LEU A 82 -7.92 -0.59 15.31
C LEU A 82 -8.57 0.50 14.45
N LEU A 83 -8.49 1.75 14.88
CA LEU A 83 -8.98 2.87 14.07
C LEU A 83 -8.11 3.09 12.84
N VAL A 84 -6.79 2.99 12.98
CA VAL A 84 -5.87 3.04 11.83
C VAL A 84 -6.13 1.88 10.87
N TYR A 85 -6.48 0.71 11.37
CA TYR A 85 -6.86 -0.44 10.54
C TYR A 85 -8.13 -0.16 9.73
N GLU A 86 -9.16 0.45 10.32
CA GLU A 86 -10.37 0.85 9.60
C GLU A 86 -10.05 1.89 8.51
N ILE A 87 -9.20 2.85 8.81
CA ILE A 87 -8.71 3.83 7.84
C ILE A 87 -7.96 3.13 6.70
N ALA A 88 -7.08 2.18 7.01
CA ALA A 88 -6.34 1.42 6.00
C ALA A 88 -7.24 0.65 5.05
N LYS A 89 -8.28 0.00 5.57
CA LYS A 89 -9.29 -0.68 4.74
C LYS A 89 -9.97 0.28 3.77
N GLN A 90 -10.42 1.43 4.25
CA GLN A 90 -11.09 2.43 3.42
C GLN A 90 -10.16 3.01 2.35
N ILE A 91 -8.91 3.31 2.70
CA ILE A 91 -7.94 3.81 1.71
C ILE A 91 -7.62 2.75 0.66
N SER A 92 -7.45 1.49 1.05
CA SER A 92 -7.12 0.39 0.13
C SER A 92 -8.21 0.13 -0.91
N LEU A 93 -9.47 0.47 -0.60
CA LEU A 93 -10.59 0.36 -1.54
C LEU A 93 -10.46 1.26 -2.78
N PHE A 94 -9.57 2.24 -2.76
CA PHE A 94 -9.27 3.04 -3.96
C PHE A 94 -8.84 2.17 -5.14
N PHE A 95 -8.17 1.06 -4.87
CA PHE A 95 -7.62 0.16 -5.89
C PHE A 95 -8.47 -1.08 -6.17
N TYR A 96 -9.53 -1.33 -5.40
CA TYR A 96 -10.20 -2.63 -5.34
C TYR A 96 -10.84 -3.09 -6.65
N SER A 97 -11.18 -2.19 -7.55
CA SER A 97 -11.83 -2.54 -8.82
C SER A 97 -10.85 -3.04 -9.88
N GLU A 98 -9.54 -2.79 -9.72
CA GLU A 98 -8.56 -3.03 -10.77
C GLU A 98 -7.27 -3.70 -10.30
N TYR A 99 -6.80 -3.40 -9.08
CA TYR A 99 -5.48 -3.83 -8.63
C TYR A 99 -5.55 -4.71 -7.38
N GLN A 100 -4.89 -5.87 -7.45
CA GLN A 100 -4.66 -6.69 -6.28
C GLN A 100 -3.88 -5.88 -5.24
N THR A 101 -4.39 -5.83 -4.01
CA THR A 101 -3.87 -4.96 -2.96
C THR A 101 -3.68 -5.75 -1.67
N VAL A 102 -2.57 -5.50 -0.99
CA VAL A 102 -2.32 -5.94 0.39
C VAL A 102 -1.99 -4.71 1.23
N PHE A 103 -2.57 -4.61 2.41
CA PHE A 103 -2.28 -3.53 3.36
C PHE A 103 -2.01 -4.09 4.75
N ALA A 104 -1.22 -3.37 5.52
CA ALA A 104 -0.90 -3.71 6.90
C ALA A 104 -0.70 -2.44 7.75
N VAL A 105 -1.12 -2.50 9.01
CA VAL A 105 -0.83 -1.48 10.02
C VAL A 105 0.37 -1.93 10.82
N HIS A 106 1.43 -1.13 10.82
CA HIS A 106 2.63 -1.37 11.61
C HIS A 106 2.60 -0.62 12.93
N GLN A 107 3.01 -1.32 13.99
CA GLN A 107 3.03 -0.84 15.38
C GLN A 107 4.44 -0.86 15.99
N ASP A 108 5.47 -1.08 15.17
CA ASP A 108 6.86 -1.26 15.61
C ASP A 108 7.62 0.05 15.86
N LYS A 109 6.97 1.19 15.66
CA LYS A 109 7.53 2.53 15.89
C LYS A 109 6.67 3.33 16.86
N ALA A 110 7.19 4.48 17.29
CA ALA A 110 6.45 5.41 18.16
C ALA A 110 5.16 5.96 17.53
N HIS A 111 5.05 5.90 16.21
CA HIS A 111 3.87 6.31 15.44
C HIS A 111 3.31 5.15 14.62
N LEU A 112 2.00 5.07 14.54
CA LEU A 112 1.34 4.08 13.68
C LEU A 112 1.50 4.46 12.22
N HIS A 113 1.69 3.46 11.36
CA HIS A 113 1.77 3.67 9.94
C HIS A 113 1.12 2.53 9.14
N ILE A 114 0.53 2.90 8.02
CA ILE A 114 -0.11 1.98 7.08
C ILE A 114 0.83 1.74 5.92
N HIS A 115 1.05 0.48 5.59
CA HIS A 115 1.64 0.06 4.31
C HIS A 115 0.54 -0.39 3.37
N ILE A 116 0.55 0.12 2.14
CA ILE A 116 -0.34 -0.33 1.06
C ILE A 116 0.53 -0.73 -0.13
N VAL A 117 0.42 -1.98 -0.52
CA VAL A 117 1.12 -2.54 -1.68
C VAL A 117 0.10 -2.95 -2.72
N ILE A 118 0.24 -2.44 -3.95
CA ILE A 118 -0.59 -2.85 -5.07
C ILE A 118 0.24 -3.58 -6.13
N ASN A 119 -0.36 -4.56 -6.78
CA ASN A 119 0.21 -5.08 -8.02
C ASN A 119 0.22 -3.96 -9.05
N SER A 120 1.34 -3.75 -9.73
CA SER A 120 1.42 -2.71 -10.76
C SER A 120 0.61 -3.07 -12.02
N VAL A 121 0.27 -4.33 -12.20
CA VAL A 121 -0.49 -4.84 -13.35
C VAL A 121 -1.95 -5.02 -12.94
N SER A 122 -2.87 -4.38 -13.67
CA SER A 122 -4.30 -4.49 -13.43
C SER A 122 -4.79 -5.94 -13.55
N PHE A 123 -5.59 -6.35 -12.58
CA PHE A 123 -6.24 -7.65 -12.57
C PHE A 123 -7.30 -7.79 -13.67
N THR A 124 -7.89 -6.68 -14.11
CA THR A 124 -9.01 -6.68 -15.06
C THR A 124 -8.58 -6.70 -16.52
N ASP A 125 -7.60 -5.88 -16.91
CA ASP A 125 -7.18 -5.71 -18.31
C ASP A 125 -5.67 -5.68 -18.52
N GLY A 126 -4.89 -5.79 -17.45
CA GLY A 126 -3.44 -5.85 -17.50
C GLY A 126 -2.75 -4.51 -17.75
N HIS A 127 -3.46 -3.38 -17.77
CA HIS A 127 -2.76 -2.10 -17.84
C HIS A 127 -1.92 -1.85 -16.60
N ARG A 128 -0.86 -1.05 -16.74
CA ARG A 128 0.08 -0.81 -15.65
C ARG A 128 -0.22 0.49 -14.93
N TYR A 129 -0.24 0.42 -13.59
CA TYR A 129 -0.25 1.62 -12.74
C TYR A 129 1.13 2.26 -12.74
N TYR A 130 1.26 3.43 -13.33
CA TYR A 130 2.54 4.14 -13.42
C TYR A 130 2.74 5.17 -12.30
N GLY A 131 1.70 5.53 -11.57
CA GLY A 131 1.77 6.60 -10.58
C GLY A 131 1.98 7.97 -11.20
N LYS A 132 1.45 8.19 -12.42
CA LYS A 132 1.49 9.49 -13.08
C LYS A 132 0.80 10.56 -12.23
N ARG A 133 1.10 11.83 -12.49
CA ARG A 133 0.61 12.95 -11.69
C ARG A 133 -0.91 12.92 -11.45
N ALA A 134 -1.70 12.60 -12.48
CA ALA A 134 -3.16 12.53 -12.35
C ALA A 134 -3.60 11.36 -11.44
N GLU A 135 -3.03 10.18 -11.62
CA GLU A 135 -3.30 8.99 -10.78
C GLU A 135 -2.94 9.25 -9.33
N PHE A 136 -1.76 9.83 -9.10
CA PHE A 136 -1.27 10.11 -7.75
C PHE A 136 -2.09 11.23 -7.07
N ASN A 137 -2.51 12.26 -7.79
CA ASN A 137 -3.38 13.29 -7.25
C ASN A 137 -4.77 12.74 -6.88
N ALA A 138 -5.32 11.82 -7.67
CA ALA A 138 -6.57 11.15 -7.35
C ALA A 138 -6.45 10.32 -6.06
N LEU A 139 -5.35 9.58 -5.87
CA LEU A 139 -5.07 8.85 -4.64
C LEU A 139 -4.96 9.79 -3.44
N LYS A 140 -4.20 10.88 -3.56
CA LYS A 140 -4.08 11.88 -2.49
C LYS A 140 -5.43 12.47 -2.09
N ALA A 141 -6.27 12.79 -3.07
CA ALA A 141 -7.61 13.33 -2.81
C ALA A 141 -8.49 12.32 -2.07
N HIS A 142 -8.43 11.04 -2.44
CA HIS A 142 -9.14 9.96 -1.76
C HIS A 142 -8.67 9.81 -0.31
N ILE A 143 -7.36 9.77 -0.08
CA ILE A 143 -6.78 9.69 1.27
C ILE A 143 -7.22 10.89 2.11
N LYS A 144 -7.10 12.10 1.60
CA LYS A 144 -7.52 13.32 2.30
C LYS A 144 -8.99 13.28 2.71
N LYS A 145 -9.87 12.84 1.81
CA LYS A 145 -11.31 12.72 2.09
C LYS A 145 -11.58 11.78 3.27
N ILE A 146 -10.91 10.62 3.29
CA ILE A 146 -11.06 9.64 4.38
C ILE A 146 -10.52 10.23 5.69
N LEU A 147 -9.30 10.75 5.69
CA LEU A 147 -8.66 11.31 6.89
C LEU A 147 -9.47 12.47 7.47
N HIS A 148 -10.05 13.30 6.64
CA HIS A 148 -10.91 14.41 7.06
C HIS A 148 -12.12 13.92 7.88
N GLY A 149 -12.71 12.79 7.49
CA GLY A 149 -13.79 12.15 8.25
C GLY A 149 -13.37 11.67 9.65
N TYR A 150 -12.06 11.52 9.90
CA TYR A 150 -11.49 11.16 11.20
C TYR A 150 -10.84 12.36 11.94
N GLY A 151 -11.09 13.56 11.47
CA GLY A 151 -10.56 14.79 12.11
C GLY A 151 -9.10 15.11 11.77
N ILE A 152 -8.49 14.43 10.79
CA ILE A 152 -7.12 14.68 10.34
C ILE A 152 -7.17 15.53 9.08
N HIS A 153 -6.82 16.80 9.20
CA HIS A 153 -7.00 17.80 8.15
C HIS A 153 -5.75 18.07 7.31
N THR A 154 -4.59 17.58 7.72
CA THR A 154 -3.32 17.82 7.05
C THR A 154 -2.70 16.52 6.57
N LEU A 155 -2.45 16.42 5.26
CA LEU A 155 -1.68 15.35 4.64
C LEU A 155 -0.50 15.96 3.88
N ILE A 156 0.72 15.63 4.31
CA ILE A 156 1.97 16.08 3.68
C ILE A 156 2.54 14.96 2.84
N TYR A 157 2.83 15.23 1.58
CA TYR A 157 3.56 14.30 0.72
C TYR A 157 5.06 14.48 0.88
N ILE A 158 5.76 13.40 1.18
CA ILE A 158 7.21 13.35 1.26
C ILE A 158 7.69 12.49 0.08
N PRO A 159 8.33 13.09 -0.94
CA PRO A 159 8.84 12.33 -2.07
C PRO A 159 9.97 11.41 -1.64
N ASN A 160 9.92 10.19 -2.13
CA ASN A 160 10.90 9.10 -2.08
C ASN A 160 12.01 9.18 -1.02
N GLU A 161 11.90 8.32 0.00
CA GLU A 161 13.08 7.79 0.67
C GLU A 161 13.34 6.37 0.11
N SER A 162 14.58 6.12 -0.35
CA SER A 162 15.03 4.75 -0.62
C SER A 162 15.14 3.99 0.70
N TYR A 163 14.50 2.86 0.78
CA TYR A 163 14.67 1.90 1.87
C TYR A 163 15.93 1.10 1.68
#